data_6cedf19aa6f057b1eadbc222302bfdee
#
_entry.id   6cedf19aa6f057b1eadbc222302bfdee
#
_cell.length_a   1.000
_cell.length_b   1.000
_cell.length_c   1.000
_cell.angle_alpha   90.00
_cell.angle_beta   90.00
_cell.angle_gamma   90.00
#
_symmetry.space_group_name_H-M   'P 1'
#
loop_
_entity.id
_entity.type
_entity.pdbx_description
1 polymer ?
#
loop_
_entity_poly.entity_id
_entity_poly.type
_entity_poly.pdbx_seq_one_letter_code
_entity_poly.pdbx_strand_id
1 'polypeptide(L)'
;SGNVEDVWDNCDIIESGTCESGGQEHLYLETQGALSYPLEGGSLKVISSTQGPSAVQKVVSEILGISKNKIEVEVTRLGGGFGGKEDQASPWAALSALAAFLLNKPVKLILSRHDDMIMTGKRNPYSSDFKIGLNSEGLILAYEVTFYQNSGASADLSPAILDRSLFHCTNCYNIPNVKATGYCCRTNLAPNTAFRGFGGPQGKFVIECAIHKAA
;
A
#
# COMPACT_ATOMS: atom_id res chain seq x y z
N SER A 1 -4.55 12.53 -20.67
CA SER A 1 -3.96 13.53 -21.55
C SER A 1 -4.25 13.16 -23.00
N GLY A 2 -4.63 14.12 -23.85
CA GLY A 2 -5.05 13.85 -25.22
C GLY A 2 -6.27 12.94 -25.33
N ASN A 3 -6.48 12.35 -26.51
CA ASN A 3 -7.51 11.34 -26.74
C ASN A 3 -6.90 10.14 -27.47
N VAL A 4 -6.83 8.99 -26.82
CA VAL A 4 -6.22 7.79 -27.41
C VAL A 4 -7.04 7.26 -28.60
N GLU A 5 -8.37 7.41 -28.57
CA GLU A 5 -9.26 6.88 -29.61
C GLU A 5 -9.03 7.54 -30.97
N ASP A 6 -8.62 8.80 -30.99
CA ASP A 6 -8.39 9.56 -32.24
C ASP A 6 -7.02 9.25 -32.88
N VAL A 7 -6.18 8.44 -32.25
CA VAL A 7 -4.77 8.29 -32.63
C VAL A 7 -4.40 6.86 -33.02
N TRP A 8 -5.21 5.87 -32.68
CA TRP A 8 -4.89 4.46 -32.99
C TRP A 8 -4.68 4.21 -34.47
N ASP A 9 -5.48 4.85 -35.32
CA ASP A 9 -5.37 4.71 -36.78
C ASP A 9 -4.08 5.33 -37.38
N ASN A 10 -3.38 6.15 -36.56
CA ASN A 10 -2.12 6.79 -36.98
C ASN A 10 -0.89 6.03 -36.48
N CYS A 11 -1.08 4.91 -35.78
CA CYS A 11 0.01 4.10 -35.25
C CYS A 11 0.40 3.02 -36.29
N ASP A 12 1.69 2.91 -36.57
CA ASP A 12 2.24 1.85 -37.44
C ASP A 12 2.38 0.52 -36.68
N ILE A 13 2.62 0.59 -35.39
CA ILE A 13 2.75 -0.56 -34.48
C ILE A 13 1.73 -0.40 -33.36
N ILE A 14 0.89 -1.41 -33.17
CA ILE A 14 -0.06 -1.47 -32.05
C ILE A 14 0.09 -2.81 -31.35
N GLU A 15 0.43 -2.77 -30.05
CA GLU A 15 0.53 -3.95 -29.22
C GLU A 15 -0.43 -3.85 -28.01
N SER A 16 -1.01 -4.98 -27.65
CA SER A 16 -1.89 -5.09 -26.49
C SER A 16 -1.51 -6.33 -25.66
N GLY A 17 -1.71 -6.28 -24.37
CA GLY A 17 -1.41 -7.42 -23.53
C GLY A 17 -1.89 -7.25 -22.10
N THR A 18 -1.62 -8.27 -21.32
CA THR A 18 -1.84 -8.30 -19.89
C THR A 18 -0.50 -8.41 -19.17
N CYS A 19 -0.44 -7.88 -17.95
CA CYS A 19 0.75 -7.89 -17.13
C CYS A 19 0.36 -8.11 -15.68
N GLU A 20 1.04 -8.99 -15.00
CA GLU A 20 0.80 -9.27 -13.58
C GLU A 20 2.04 -8.98 -12.74
N SER A 21 1.84 -8.35 -11.59
CA SER A 21 2.84 -8.22 -10.55
C SER A 21 2.33 -8.79 -9.24
N GLY A 22 3.08 -9.73 -8.67
CA GLY A 22 2.74 -10.36 -7.39
C GLY A 22 2.87 -9.42 -6.20
N GLY A 23 2.32 -9.84 -5.08
CA GLY A 23 2.55 -9.20 -3.79
C GLY A 23 4.00 -9.36 -3.34
N GLN A 24 4.50 -8.39 -2.56
CA GLN A 24 5.84 -8.46 -2.01
C GLN A 24 5.80 -8.27 -0.50
N GLU A 25 6.45 -9.20 0.22
CA GLU A 25 6.63 -9.12 1.67
C GLU A 25 7.64 -8.05 2.03
N HIS A 26 7.35 -7.25 3.08
CA HIS A 26 8.26 -6.22 3.60
C HIS A 26 9.54 -6.82 4.20
N LEU A 27 9.41 -7.94 4.85
CA LEU A 27 10.48 -8.68 5.52
C LEU A 27 11.37 -7.80 6.40
N TYR A 28 10.76 -6.85 7.11
CA TYR A 28 11.46 -6.05 8.11
C TYR A 28 12.01 -6.95 9.22
N LEU A 29 13.16 -6.61 9.78
CA LEU A 29 13.84 -7.45 10.78
C LEU A 29 13.00 -7.58 12.07
N GLU A 30 12.44 -6.48 12.57
CA GLU A 30 11.53 -6.43 13.70
C GLU A 30 10.10 -6.68 13.23
N THR A 31 9.44 -7.71 13.76
CA THR A 31 8.02 -7.99 13.48
C THR A 31 7.09 -6.95 14.10
N GLN A 32 5.81 -6.99 13.73
CA GLN A 32 4.78 -6.16 14.37
C GLN A 32 4.72 -6.43 15.87
N GLY A 33 4.66 -5.36 16.66
CA GLY A 33 4.57 -5.52 18.11
C GLY A 33 4.27 -4.22 18.85
N ALA A 34 3.71 -4.38 20.03
CA ALA A 34 3.44 -3.29 20.96
C ALA A 34 3.55 -3.76 22.41
N LEU A 35 3.90 -2.81 23.28
CA LEU A 35 3.85 -2.94 24.73
C LEU A 35 3.01 -1.79 25.27
N SER A 36 1.94 -2.10 25.97
CA SER A 36 1.05 -1.11 26.58
C SER A 36 0.99 -1.27 28.08
N TYR A 37 0.95 -0.17 28.81
CA TYR A 37 0.77 -0.18 30.26
C TYR A 37 0.03 1.05 30.77
N PRO A 38 -0.80 0.87 31.83
CA PRO A 38 -1.56 1.95 32.41
C PRO A 38 -0.65 2.97 33.09
N LEU A 39 -1.05 4.23 33.01
CA LEU A 39 -0.47 5.36 33.75
C LEU A 39 -1.48 5.91 34.74
N GLU A 40 -1.05 6.84 35.59
CA GLU A 40 -1.93 7.54 36.52
C GLU A 40 -3.05 8.31 35.81
N GLY A 41 -4.16 8.54 36.53
CA GLY A 41 -5.30 9.30 36.01
C GLY A 41 -6.06 8.66 34.85
N GLY A 42 -5.97 7.32 34.69
CA GLY A 42 -6.64 6.59 33.62
C GLY A 42 -6.03 6.83 32.24
N SER A 43 -4.76 7.22 32.21
CA SER A 43 -3.97 7.37 30.99
C SER A 43 -3.27 6.05 30.61
N LEU A 44 -2.84 5.92 29.37
CA LEU A 44 -2.18 4.72 28.86
C LEU A 44 -0.94 5.10 28.05
N LYS A 45 0.15 4.37 28.24
CA LYS A 45 1.32 4.44 27.37
C LYS A 45 1.37 3.22 26.48
N VAL A 46 1.63 3.45 25.19
CA VAL A 46 1.76 2.44 24.14
C VAL A 46 3.12 2.62 23.45
N ILE A 47 4.02 1.68 23.64
CA ILE A 47 5.26 1.59 22.89
C ILE A 47 4.97 0.68 21.69
N SER A 48 5.03 1.20 20.47
CA SER A 48 4.64 0.49 19.26
C SER A 48 5.72 0.52 18.20
N SER A 49 5.92 -0.60 17.52
CA SER A 49 6.72 -0.69 16.32
C SER A 49 5.90 -0.14 15.14
N THR A 50 5.90 1.19 14.97
CA THR A 50 5.06 1.88 13.98
C THR A 50 5.80 3.01 13.27
N GLN A 51 5.42 3.26 12.00
CA GLN A 51 5.80 4.44 11.22
C GLN A 51 4.81 5.61 11.43
N GLY A 52 3.62 5.34 12.02
CA GLY A 52 2.54 6.30 12.22
C GLY A 52 2.07 6.41 13.67
N PRO A 53 2.84 6.98 14.61
CA PRO A 53 2.44 7.05 16.03
C PRO A 53 1.11 7.78 16.24
N SER A 54 0.82 8.81 15.46
CA SER A 54 -0.44 9.54 15.53
C SER A 54 -1.65 8.71 15.05
N ALA A 55 -1.45 7.81 14.06
CA ALA A 55 -2.47 6.88 13.62
C ALA A 55 -2.77 5.84 14.70
N VAL A 56 -1.74 5.28 15.33
CA VAL A 56 -1.88 4.37 16.47
C VAL A 56 -2.63 5.06 17.61
N GLN A 57 -2.25 6.29 17.98
CA GLN A 57 -2.92 7.05 19.04
C GLN A 57 -4.41 7.24 18.74
N LYS A 58 -4.74 7.58 17.49
CA LYS A 58 -6.13 7.76 17.06
C LYS A 58 -6.92 6.46 17.21
N VAL A 59 -6.42 5.36 16.67
CA VAL A 59 -7.10 4.05 16.68
C VAL A 59 -7.29 3.55 18.13
N VAL A 60 -6.26 3.65 18.96
CA VAL A 60 -6.35 3.26 20.39
C VAL A 60 -7.38 4.11 21.11
N SER A 61 -7.42 5.43 20.88
CA SER A 61 -8.42 6.35 21.46
C SER A 61 -9.85 5.95 21.08
N GLU A 62 -10.09 5.64 19.81
CA GLU A 62 -11.40 5.24 19.29
C GLU A 62 -11.87 3.90 19.89
N ILE A 63 -10.98 2.91 19.97
CA ILE A 63 -11.30 1.57 20.52
C ILE A 63 -11.58 1.61 22.03
N LEU A 64 -10.81 2.40 22.78
CA LEU A 64 -10.98 2.51 24.23
C LEU A 64 -12.08 3.49 24.62
N GLY A 65 -12.56 4.32 23.72
CA GLY A 65 -13.54 5.36 24.02
C GLY A 65 -13.00 6.46 24.95
N ILE A 66 -11.68 6.68 24.97
CA ILE A 66 -11.03 7.71 25.79
C ILE A 66 -10.35 8.77 24.94
N SER A 67 -10.17 9.95 25.50
CA SER A 67 -9.59 11.08 24.77
C SER A 67 -8.13 10.82 24.36
N LYS A 68 -7.72 11.29 23.17
CA LYS A 68 -6.36 11.13 22.65
C LYS A 68 -5.26 11.63 23.58
N ASN A 69 -5.52 12.69 24.34
CA ASN A 69 -4.55 13.23 25.31
C ASN A 69 -4.30 12.30 26.53
N LYS A 70 -5.11 11.24 26.68
CA LYS A 70 -4.90 10.17 27.66
C LYS A 70 -4.01 9.05 27.14
N ILE A 71 -3.62 9.09 25.87
CA ILE A 71 -2.82 8.05 25.23
C ILE A 71 -1.49 8.64 24.78
N GLU A 72 -0.41 8.16 25.35
CA GLU A 72 0.95 8.45 24.94
C GLU A 72 1.45 7.32 24.02
N VAL A 73 1.84 7.63 22.80
CA VAL A 73 2.45 6.65 21.89
C VAL A 73 3.92 6.97 21.70
N GLU A 74 4.76 5.98 21.97
CA GLU A 74 6.21 6.08 21.84
C GLU A 74 6.72 5.08 20.77
N VAL A 75 7.65 5.54 19.93
CA VAL A 75 8.44 4.72 19.03
C VAL A 75 9.91 4.86 19.43
N THR A 76 10.44 3.88 20.13
CA THR A 76 11.84 3.94 20.63
C THR A 76 12.83 3.80 19.49
N ARG A 77 12.78 2.68 18.76
CA ARG A 77 13.55 2.39 17.53
C ARG A 77 12.72 1.51 16.66
N LEU A 78 12.75 1.75 15.37
CA LEU A 78 12.02 0.96 14.38
C LEU A 78 13.00 0.01 13.67
N GLY A 79 12.80 -1.28 13.84
CA GLY A 79 13.60 -2.34 13.19
C GLY A 79 13.17 -2.61 11.75
N GLY A 80 12.90 -1.54 10.98
CA GLY A 80 12.40 -1.57 9.62
C GLY A 80 10.88 -1.46 9.56
N GLY A 81 10.37 -0.83 8.53
CA GLY A 81 8.92 -0.67 8.28
C GLY A 81 8.61 -0.74 6.79
N PHE A 82 9.36 0.04 5.98
CA PHE A 82 9.26 0.07 4.51
C PHE A 82 7.84 0.32 3.97
N GLY A 83 6.97 0.95 4.78
CA GLY A 83 5.53 1.14 4.50
C GLY A 83 4.63 0.12 5.20
N GLY A 84 5.14 -1.02 5.66
CA GLY A 84 4.36 -2.09 6.28
C GLY A 84 3.97 -1.83 7.74
N LYS A 85 4.37 -0.71 8.32
CA LYS A 85 4.06 -0.34 9.71
C LYS A 85 3.42 1.05 9.82
N GLU A 86 2.78 1.52 8.77
CA GLU A 86 1.97 2.73 8.82
C GLU A 86 0.62 2.41 9.48
N ASP A 87 -0.39 1.99 8.74
CA ASP A 87 -1.69 1.61 9.31
C ASP A 87 -1.68 0.20 9.91
N GLN A 88 -0.92 -0.72 9.35
CA GLN A 88 -0.84 -2.13 9.78
C GLN A 88 -0.33 -2.33 11.23
N ALA A 89 0.35 -1.35 11.81
CA ALA A 89 0.77 -1.42 13.22
C ALA A 89 -0.38 -1.18 14.21
N SER A 90 -1.42 -0.45 13.79
CA SER A 90 -2.51 -0.01 14.67
C SER A 90 -3.32 -1.14 15.29
N PRO A 91 -3.70 -2.23 14.60
CA PRO A 91 -4.43 -3.35 15.21
C PRO A 91 -3.68 -4.00 16.38
N TRP A 92 -2.38 -4.21 16.23
CA TRP A 92 -1.54 -4.86 17.25
C TRP A 92 -1.36 -3.98 18.49
N ALA A 93 -1.15 -2.69 18.26
CA ALA A 93 -1.10 -1.70 19.32
C ALA A 93 -2.44 -1.59 20.04
N ALA A 94 -3.55 -1.58 19.32
CA ALA A 94 -4.88 -1.51 19.89
C ALA A 94 -5.25 -2.73 20.72
N LEU A 95 -4.91 -3.95 20.28
CA LEU A 95 -5.13 -5.17 21.05
C LEU A 95 -4.31 -5.18 22.35
N SER A 96 -3.03 -4.79 22.28
CA SER A 96 -2.18 -4.64 23.47
C SER A 96 -2.73 -3.58 24.43
N ALA A 97 -3.17 -2.43 23.91
CA ALA A 97 -3.74 -1.34 24.69
C ALA A 97 -5.06 -1.71 25.35
N LEU A 98 -5.97 -2.38 24.64
CA LEU A 98 -7.24 -2.85 25.16
C LEU A 98 -7.03 -3.84 26.33
N ALA A 99 -6.15 -4.81 26.14
CA ALA A 99 -5.83 -5.76 27.19
C ALA A 99 -5.19 -5.08 28.42
N ALA A 100 -4.27 -4.14 28.22
CA ALA A 100 -3.66 -3.39 29.31
C ALA A 100 -4.68 -2.53 30.07
N PHE A 101 -5.60 -1.90 29.36
CA PHE A 101 -6.67 -1.08 29.93
C PHE A 101 -7.64 -1.92 30.77
N LEU A 102 -8.10 -3.06 30.27
CA LEU A 102 -9.06 -3.94 30.95
C LEU A 102 -8.43 -4.65 32.17
N LEU A 103 -7.19 -5.09 32.06
CA LEU A 103 -6.49 -5.81 33.13
C LEU A 103 -5.82 -4.89 34.15
N ASN A 104 -5.70 -3.62 33.85
CA ASN A 104 -4.90 -2.64 34.59
C ASN A 104 -3.46 -3.13 34.90
N LYS A 105 -2.83 -3.73 33.86
CA LYS A 105 -1.48 -4.32 33.95
C LYS A 105 -0.73 -4.08 32.62
N PRO A 106 0.61 -4.10 32.62
CA PRO A 106 1.38 -4.12 31.38
C PRO A 106 1.06 -5.34 30.53
N VAL A 107 0.84 -5.12 29.23
CA VAL A 107 0.60 -6.17 28.24
C VAL A 107 1.51 -5.97 27.05
N LYS A 108 2.22 -7.03 26.66
CA LYS A 108 3.09 -7.07 25.50
C LYS A 108 2.52 -8.05 24.47
N LEU A 109 2.43 -7.59 23.22
CA LEU A 109 2.04 -8.39 22.06
C LEU A 109 3.13 -8.24 21.00
N ILE A 110 3.70 -9.35 20.58
CA ILE A 110 4.68 -9.40 19.46
C ILE A 110 4.31 -10.57 18.59
N LEU A 111 4.19 -10.32 17.28
CA LEU A 111 3.96 -11.40 16.32
C LEU A 111 5.23 -12.23 16.12
N SER A 112 5.07 -13.54 16.02
CA SER A 112 6.14 -14.37 15.47
C SER A 112 6.40 -13.99 13.99
N ARG A 113 7.54 -14.31 13.44
CA ARG A 113 7.80 -14.07 12.01
C ARG A 113 6.76 -14.75 11.12
N HIS A 114 6.37 -15.96 11.49
CA HIS A 114 5.36 -16.72 10.74
C HIS A 114 3.99 -16.01 10.76
N ASP A 115 3.53 -15.59 11.93
CA ASP A 115 2.24 -14.89 12.06
C ASP A 115 2.27 -13.54 11.35
N ASP A 116 3.36 -12.79 11.46
CA ASP A 116 3.53 -11.52 10.77
C ASP A 116 3.39 -11.70 9.24
N MET A 117 4.05 -12.69 8.68
CA MET A 117 3.98 -12.98 7.24
C MET A 117 2.57 -13.41 6.77
N ILE A 118 1.78 -14.06 7.63
CA ILE A 118 0.43 -14.52 7.27
C ILE A 118 -0.62 -13.44 7.50
N MET A 119 -0.50 -12.68 8.59
CA MET A 119 -1.58 -11.81 9.09
C MET A 119 -1.48 -10.36 8.63
N THR A 120 -0.31 -9.93 8.13
CA THR A 120 -0.08 -8.55 7.72
C THR A 120 -0.20 -8.35 6.21
N GLY A 121 -0.43 -7.10 5.82
CA GLY A 121 -0.53 -6.71 4.41
C GLY A 121 0.80 -6.77 3.67
N LYS A 122 0.72 -6.88 2.35
CA LYS A 122 1.84 -6.94 1.40
C LYS A 122 1.77 -5.76 0.44
N ARG A 123 2.80 -5.56 -0.37
CA ARG A 123 2.66 -4.75 -1.58
C ARG A 123 1.44 -5.24 -2.36
N ASN A 124 0.55 -4.35 -2.74
CA ASN A 124 -0.62 -4.71 -3.53
C ASN A 124 -0.22 -5.47 -4.81
N PRO A 125 -0.72 -6.69 -5.02
CA PRO A 125 -0.66 -7.34 -6.32
C PRO A 125 -1.49 -6.58 -7.34
N TYR A 126 -1.04 -6.55 -8.60
CA TYR A 126 -1.76 -5.96 -9.72
C TYR A 126 -1.92 -6.96 -10.84
N SER A 127 -3.10 -6.99 -11.44
CA SER A 127 -3.35 -7.43 -12.80
C SER A 127 -3.61 -6.19 -13.64
N SER A 128 -3.09 -6.13 -14.85
CA SER A 128 -3.19 -4.93 -15.66
C SER A 128 -3.33 -5.27 -17.14
N ASP A 129 -4.22 -4.55 -17.82
CA ASP A 129 -4.36 -4.61 -19.27
C ASP A 129 -3.70 -3.38 -19.88
N PHE A 130 -3.02 -3.53 -20.99
CA PHE A 130 -2.41 -2.40 -21.68
C PHE A 130 -2.60 -2.48 -23.19
N LYS A 131 -2.59 -1.31 -23.83
CA LYS A 131 -2.48 -1.11 -25.27
C LYS A 131 -1.54 0.05 -25.53
N ILE A 132 -0.56 -0.13 -26.42
CA ILE A 132 0.44 0.88 -26.78
C ILE A 132 0.51 1.01 -28.29
N GLY A 133 0.65 2.24 -28.79
CA GLY A 133 0.76 2.54 -30.20
C GLY A 133 1.97 3.41 -30.48
N LEU A 134 2.78 3.01 -31.46
CA LEU A 134 3.99 3.69 -31.91
C LEU A 134 3.91 4.01 -33.40
N ASN A 135 4.67 5.03 -33.83
CA ASN A 135 4.92 5.25 -35.24
C ASN A 135 6.11 4.43 -35.74
N SER A 136 6.40 4.49 -37.04
CA SER A 136 7.52 3.78 -37.68
C SER A 136 8.91 4.20 -37.20
N GLU A 137 9.01 5.35 -36.53
CA GLU A 137 10.26 5.84 -35.89
C GLU A 137 10.42 5.37 -34.46
N GLY A 138 9.44 4.60 -33.90
CA GLY A 138 9.44 4.11 -32.54
C GLY A 138 8.97 5.14 -31.49
N LEU A 139 8.36 6.26 -31.90
CA LEU A 139 7.77 7.22 -30.99
C LEU A 139 6.42 6.72 -30.49
N ILE A 140 6.21 6.73 -29.18
CA ILE A 140 4.94 6.34 -28.58
C ILE A 140 3.92 7.45 -28.79
N LEU A 141 2.84 7.15 -29.53
CA LEU A 141 1.77 8.08 -29.84
C LEU A 141 0.59 7.95 -28.88
N ALA A 142 0.28 6.74 -28.41
CA ALA A 142 -0.82 6.45 -27.52
C ALA A 142 -0.50 5.33 -26.53
N TYR A 143 -1.03 5.47 -25.31
CA TYR A 143 -0.96 4.44 -24.28
C TYR A 143 -2.28 4.37 -23.51
N GLU A 144 -2.88 3.20 -23.46
CA GLU A 144 -4.04 2.90 -22.66
C GLU A 144 -3.69 1.82 -21.64
N VAL A 145 -4.06 2.02 -20.37
CA VAL A 145 -3.79 1.06 -19.29
C VAL A 145 -4.96 0.98 -18.33
N THR A 146 -5.28 -0.22 -17.91
CA THR A 146 -6.23 -0.47 -16.82
C THR A 146 -5.54 -1.29 -15.73
N PHE A 147 -5.52 -0.74 -14.51
CA PHE A 147 -4.96 -1.40 -13.33
C PHE A 147 -6.07 -2.03 -12.49
N TYR A 148 -5.94 -3.29 -12.14
CA TYR A 148 -6.75 -3.99 -11.16
C TYR A 148 -5.89 -4.31 -9.94
N GLN A 149 -6.03 -3.50 -8.91
CA GLN A 149 -5.25 -3.61 -7.68
C GLN A 149 -5.97 -4.49 -6.66
N ASN A 150 -5.31 -5.54 -6.18
CA ASN A 150 -5.82 -6.34 -5.07
C ASN A 150 -5.61 -5.59 -3.75
N SER A 151 -6.69 -5.12 -3.14
CA SER A 151 -6.65 -4.36 -1.88
C SER A 151 -6.82 -5.23 -0.63
N GLY A 152 -7.24 -6.50 -0.80
CA GLY A 152 -7.62 -7.34 0.34
C GLY A 152 -9.02 -7.00 0.87
N ALA A 153 -9.31 -7.40 2.09
CA ALA A 153 -10.64 -7.30 2.70
C ALA A 153 -11.04 -5.88 3.12
N SER A 154 -10.08 -5.00 3.34
CA SER A 154 -10.29 -3.58 3.65
C SER A 154 -9.33 -2.69 2.84
N ALA A 155 -9.66 -1.42 2.75
CA ALA A 155 -8.96 -0.49 1.88
C ALA A 155 -7.51 -0.22 2.32
N ASP A 156 -7.26 -0.06 3.62
CA ASP A 156 -5.97 0.39 4.14
C ASP A 156 -5.47 1.61 3.31
N LEU A 157 -4.24 1.62 2.84
CA LEU A 157 -3.68 2.68 1.99
C LEU A 157 -3.86 2.41 0.48
N SER A 158 -4.59 1.36 0.10
CA SER A 158 -4.73 0.93 -1.30
C SER A 158 -5.24 2.03 -2.26
N PRO A 159 -6.22 2.88 -1.92
CA PRO A 159 -6.64 3.95 -2.82
C PRO A 159 -5.51 4.92 -3.16
N ALA A 160 -4.76 5.39 -2.16
CA ALA A 160 -3.64 6.32 -2.37
C ALA A 160 -2.48 5.67 -3.15
N ILE A 161 -2.28 4.35 -2.98
CA ILE A 161 -1.30 3.57 -3.76
C ILE A 161 -1.72 3.50 -5.22
N LEU A 162 -3.00 3.27 -5.49
CA LEU A 162 -3.53 3.25 -6.86
C LEU A 162 -3.42 4.61 -7.54
N ASP A 163 -3.77 5.69 -6.84
CA ASP A 163 -3.62 7.06 -7.36
C ASP A 163 -2.16 7.31 -7.79
N ARG A 164 -1.21 6.86 -7.00
CA ARG A 164 0.20 6.99 -7.34
C ARG A 164 0.62 6.09 -8.50
N SER A 165 0.03 4.91 -8.65
CA SER A 165 0.26 4.06 -9.83
C SER A 165 -0.22 4.75 -11.10
N LEU A 166 -1.41 5.36 -11.07
CA LEU A 166 -1.96 6.15 -12.17
C LEU A 166 -1.05 7.35 -12.50
N PHE A 167 -0.54 8.05 -11.48
CA PHE A 167 0.36 9.19 -11.64
C PHE A 167 1.69 8.83 -12.30
N HIS A 168 2.16 7.60 -12.12
CA HIS A 168 3.44 7.12 -12.65
C HIS A 168 3.28 6.12 -13.81
N CYS A 169 2.08 6.00 -14.39
CA CYS A 169 1.80 4.99 -15.42
C CYS A 169 2.60 5.19 -16.73
N THR A 170 3.06 6.41 -17.00
CA THR A 170 3.89 6.72 -18.18
C THR A 170 5.40 6.69 -17.89
N ASN A 171 5.79 6.43 -16.63
CA ASN A 171 7.19 6.52 -16.18
C ASN A 171 7.83 7.87 -16.60
N CYS A 172 8.97 7.84 -17.26
CA CYS A 172 9.68 9.03 -17.78
C CYS A 172 9.38 9.32 -19.27
N TYR A 173 8.51 8.56 -19.89
CA TYR A 173 8.21 8.71 -21.31
C TYR A 173 7.24 9.86 -21.56
N ASN A 174 7.53 10.66 -22.59
CA ASN A 174 6.62 11.69 -23.07
C ASN A 174 5.61 11.08 -24.04
N ILE A 175 4.39 10.83 -23.55
CA ILE A 175 3.31 10.23 -24.33
C ILE A 175 2.19 11.25 -24.47
N PRO A 176 1.87 11.69 -25.70
CA PRO A 176 0.89 12.76 -25.91
C PRO A 176 -0.54 12.32 -25.59
N ASN A 177 -0.89 11.06 -25.84
CA ASN A 177 -2.25 10.55 -25.65
C ASN A 177 -2.23 9.37 -24.65
N VAL A 178 -2.80 9.58 -23.46
CA VAL A 178 -2.81 8.61 -22.36
C VAL A 178 -4.21 8.48 -21.79
N LYS A 179 -4.68 7.23 -21.68
CA LYS A 179 -5.89 6.86 -20.94
C LYS A 179 -5.50 5.83 -19.87
N ALA A 180 -5.60 6.21 -18.60
CA ALA A 180 -5.27 5.36 -17.48
C ALA A 180 -6.50 5.20 -16.57
N THR A 181 -6.87 3.96 -16.29
CA THR A 181 -8.00 3.60 -15.43
C THR A 181 -7.48 2.70 -14.31
N GLY A 182 -8.03 2.81 -13.11
CA GLY A 182 -7.63 1.99 -11.98
C GLY A 182 -8.80 1.56 -11.10
N TYR A 183 -8.75 0.33 -10.63
CA TYR A 183 -9.74 -0.28 -9.75
C TYR A 183 -9.07 -0.84 -8.49
N CYS A 184 -9.53 -0.39 -7.31
CA CYS A 184 -9.22 -1.03 -6.04
C CYS A 184 -10.17 -2.22 -5.84
N CYS A 185 -9.70 -3.44 -6.07
CA CYS A 185 -10.52 -4.65 -5.99
C CYS A 185 -10.51 -5.20 -4.56
N ARG A 186 -11.69 -5.32 -3.96
CA ARG A 186 -11.86 -5.99 -2.68
C ARG A 186 -11.77 -7.50 -2.85
N THR A 187 -11.02 -8.17 -1.97
CA THR A 187 -10.85 -9.63 -1.96
C THR A 187 -10.96 -10.18 -0.54
N ASN A 188 -10.92 -11.51 -0.39
CA ASN A 188 -10.95 -12.19 0.92
C ASN A 188 -9.54 -12.42 1.53
N LEU A 189 -8.54 -11.71 1.06
CA LEU A 189 -7.18 -11.76 1.61
C LEU A 189 -6.97 -10.73 2.71
N ALA A 190 -5.89 -10.85 3.47
CA ALA A 190 -5.46 -9.81 4.38
C ALA A 190 -5.33 -8.46 3.63
N PRO A 191 -5.68 -7.33 4.26
CA PRO A 191 -5.57 -6.02 3.63
C PRO A 191 -4.14 -5.75 3.18
N ASN A 192 -3.94 -5.50 1.87
CA ASN A 192 -2.65 -5.07 1.36
C ASN A 192 -2.38 -3.61 1.75
N THR A 193 -1.12 -3.22 1.78
CA THR A 193 -0.72 -1.93 2.33
C THR A 193 0.45 -1.31 1.58
N ALA A 194 0.89 -0.15 2.03
CA ALA A 194 2.06 0.53 1.53
C ALA A 194 3.30 -0.37 1.54
N PHE A 195 4.06 -0.30 0.48
CA PHE A 195 5.41 -0.84 0.40
C PHE A 195 6.28 0.13 -0.40
N ARG A 196 7.55 0.21 -0.06
CA ARG A 196 8.57 1.09 -0.66
C ARG A 196 8.34 1.34 -2.15
N GLY A 197 8.21 2.62 -2.53
CA GLY A 197 7.83 3.04 -3.88
C GLY A 197 6.33 3.33 -4.08
N PHE A 198 5.45 2.81 -3.19
CA PHE A 198 4.05 3.21 -2.99
C PHE A 198 3.26 3.35 -4.30
N GLY A 199 3.12 2.30 -5.08
CA GLY A 199 2.38 2.29 -6.35
C GLY A 199 3.22 2.65 -7.58
N GLY A 200 4.27 3.46 -7.42
CA GLY A 200 5.16 3.82 -8.53
C GLY A 200 5.79 2.61 -9.24
N PRO A 201 6.35 1.61 -8.53
CA PRO A 201 6.89 0.42 -9.16
C PRO A 201 5.88 -0.34 -10.01
N GLN A 202 4.63 -0.49 -9.53
CA GLN A 202 3.58 -1.21 -10.25
C GLN A 202 3.20 -0.49 -11.56
N GLY A 203 2.95 0.83 -11.49
CA GLY A 203 2.62 1.62 -12.69
C GLY A 203 3.73 1.59 -13.74
N LYS A 204 4.99 1.76 -13.30
CA LYS A 204 6.15 1.75 -14.18
C LYS A 204 6.41 0.39 -14.80
N PHE A 205 6.21 -0.69 -14.06
CA PHE A 205 6.41 -2.05 -14.54
C PHE A 205 5.53 -2.36 -15.77
N VAL A 206 4.27 -1.91 -15.76
CA VAL A 206 3.33 -2.21 -16.84
C VAL A 206 3.72 -1.53 -18.15
N ILE A 207 4.12 -0.25 -18.10
CA ILE A 207 4.56 0.44 -19.32
C ILE A 207 5.86 -0.13 -19.86
N GLU A 208 6.81 -0.54 -19.02
CA GLU A 208 8.03 -1.22 -19.46
C GLU A 208 7.71 -2.56 -20.15
N CYS A 209 6.74 -3.33 -19.63
CA CYS A 209 6.23 -4.53 -20.29
C CYS A 209 5.59 -4.21 -21.65
N ALA A 210 4.82 -3.13 -21.74
CA ALA A 210 4.18 -2.71 -22.98
C ALA A 210 5.22 -2.32 -24.05
N ILE A 211 6.25 -1.54 -23.68
CA ILE A 211 7.34 -1.14 -24.55
C ILE A 211 8.15 -2.36 -24.99
N HIS A 212 8.50 -3.25 -24.06
CA HIS A 212 9.24 -4.47 -24.39
C HIS A 212 8.49 -5.36 -25.38
N LYS A 213 7.15 -5.39 -25.30
CA LYS A 213 6.34 -6.16 -26.23
C LYS A 213 6.28 -5.51 -27.63
N ALA A 214 6.34 -4.19 -27.68
CA ALA A 214 6.28 -3.43 -28.94
C ALA A 214 7.64 -3.36 -29.69
N ALA A 215 8.76 -3.66 -28.99
CA ALA A 215 10.11 -3.67 -29.53
C ALA A 215 10.46 -5.01 -30.17
#